data_bddeed5d38840e121bd0acaeb673dec0
#
_entry.id   bddeed5d38840e121bd0acaeb673dec0
#
_cell.length_a   1.000
_cell.length_b   1.000
_cell.length_c   1.000
_cell.angle_alpha   90.00
_cell.angle_beta   90.00
_cell.angle_gamma   90.00
#
_symmetry.space_group_name_H-M   'P 1'
#
loop_
_entity.id
_entity.type
_entity.pdbx_description
1 polymer ?
#
loop_
_entity_poly.entity_id
_entity_poly.type
_entity_poly.pdbx_seq_one_letter_code
_entity_poly.pdbx_strand_id
1 'polypeptide(L)'
;DNVIINKYGVFIIEVKNYAGTIYGKTDDYTWIKCKTDPYGNTFTKTVRNPIKQVNRQVYLLARHLEEYGFYVWVEGYAFFVQGNSPVWCKEVLGSSNDIDKAVHTFNKNRLSVSDIESIKAILMDPCR
;
A
#
# COMPACT_ATOMS: atom_id res chain seq x y z
N ASP A 1 -7.49 0.93 4.11
CA ASP A 1 -6.72 0.18 3.12
C ASP A 1 -7.59 -0.22 1.95
N ASN A 2 -7.06 -0.04 0.77
CA ASN A 2 -7.77 -0.36 -0.46
C ASN A 2 -7.13 -1.56 -1.12
N VAL A 3 -7.95 -2.52 -1.52
CA VAL A 3 -7.52 -3.67 -2.31
C VAL A 3 -8.09 -3.54 -3.70
N ILE A 4 -7.22 -3.60 -4.70
CA ILE A 4 -7.60 -3.53 -6.11
C ILE A 4 -7.32 -4.89 -6.73
N ILE A 5 -8.30 -5.46 -7.40
CA ILE A 5 -8.19 -6.76 -8.06
C ILE A 5 -8.56 -6.57 -9.53
N ASN A 6 -7.63 -6.91 -10.42
CA ASN A 6 -7.87 -6.85 -11.85
C ASN A 6 -7.09 -7.96 -12.56
N LYS A 7 -7.11 -7.97 -13.89
CA LYS A 7 -6.43 -9.01 -14.67
C LYS A 7 -4.91 -9.05 -14.45
N TYR A 8 -4.31 -7.96 -13.95
CA TYR A 8 -2.87 -7.89 -13.69
C TYR A 8 -2.48 -8.41 -12.31
N GLY A 9 -3.42 -8.51 -11.40
CA GLY A 9 -3.12 -9.06 -10.07
C GLY A 9 -3.95 -8.47 -8.95
N VAL A 10 -3.43 -8.63 -7.74
CA VAL A 10 -4.02 -8.15 -6.49
C VAL A 10 -3.09 -7.08 -5.91
N PHE A 11 -3.64 -5.91 -5.62
CA PHE A 11 -2.86 -4.76 -5.18
C PHE A 11 -3.44 -4.21 -3.88
N ILE A 12 -2.56 -3.87 -2.93
CA ILE A 12 -2.95 -3.17 -1.70
C ILE A 12 -2.39 -1.76 -1.78
N ILE A 13 -3.25 -0.76 -1.57
CA ILE A 13 -2.85 0.64 -1.52
C ILE A 13 -3.10 1.16 -0.10
N GLU A 14 -2.03 1.44 0.62
CA GLU A 14 -2.06 2.10 1.93
C GLU A 14 -2.00 3.60 1.69
N VAL A 15 -3.10 4.30 1.96
CA VAL A 15 -3.19 5.75 1.71
C VAL A 15 -2.73 6.52 2.94
N LYS A 16 -1.76 7.43 2.76
CA LYS A 16 -1.25 8.29 3.81
C LYS A 16 -1.41 9.76 3.40
N ASN A 17 -2.20 10.48 4.18
CA ASN A 17 -2.39 11.92 4.00
C ASN A 17 -1.67 12.67 5.11
N TYR A 18 -0.34 12.62 5.09
CA TYR A 18 0.51 13.29 6.07
C TYR A 18 0.80 14.72 5.61
N ALA A 19 0.57 15.69 6.51
CA ALA A 19 0.99 17.07 6.30
C ALA A 19 2.41 17.28 6.82
N GLY A 20 3.10 18.28 6.28
CA GLY A 20 4.42 18.67 6.73
C GLY A 20 5.54 17.86 6.12
N THR A 21 6.67 17.83 6.83
CA THR A 21 7.87 17.12 6.40
C THR A 21 7.96 15.78 7.12
N ILE A 22 8.40 14.77 6.40
CA ILE A 22 8.55 13.43 6.96
C ILE A 22 10.01 13.02 6.87
N TYR A 23 10.52 12.48 7.97
CA TYR A 23 11.90 11.99 8.07
C TYR A 23 11.89 10.49 8.33
N GLY A 24 12.73 9.78 7.60
CA GLY A 24 12.88 8.34 7.77
C GLY A 24 13.62 7.70 6.62
N LYS A 25 13.99 6.44 6.82
CA LYS A 25 14.65 5.60 5.83
C LYS A 25 13.78 4.38 5.55
N THR A 26 14.04 3.73 4.43
CA THR A 26 13.26 2.56 4.00
C THR A 26 13.20 1.47 5.07
N ASP A 27 14.30 1.26 5.79
CA ASP A 27 14.40 0.18 6.79
C ASP A 27 14.00 0.59 8.20
N ASP A 28 13.73 1.86 8.45
CA ASP A 28 13.35 2.33 9.77
C ASP A 28 12.00 1.73 10.19
N TYR A 29 11.89 1.34 11.44
CA TYR A 29 10.63 0.83 11.97
C TYR A 29 9.59 1.94 12.09
N THR A 30 10.03 3.14 12.47
CA THR A 30 9.17 4.31 12.60
C THR A 30 9.77 5.49 11.83
N TRP A 31 8.88 6.39 11.41
CA TRP A 31 9.23 7.65 10.79
C TRP A 31 8.75 8.81 11.67
N ILE A 32 9.25 10.00 11.41
CA ILE A 32 8.90 11.19 12.17
C ILE A 32 8.22 12.19 11.25
N LYS A 33 7.01 12.63 11.64
CA LYS A 33 6.31 13.73 11.00
C LYS A 33 6.65 15.02 11.74
N CYS A 34 6.98 16.06 10.99
CA CYS A 34 7.28 17.37 11.54
C CYS A 34 6.41 18.42 10.86
N LYS A 35 5.69 19.20 11.67
CA LYS A 35 4.80 20.25 11.17
C LYS A 35 5.08 21.53 11.92
N THR A 36 5.13 22.66 11.20
CA THR A 36 5.29 23.99 11.80
C THR A 36 3.99 24.76 11.62
N ASP A 37 3.47 25.35 12.71
CA ASP A 37 2.28 26.18 12.64
C ASP A 37 2.60 27.60 12.16
N PRO A 38 1.58 28.47 11.89
CA PRO A 38 1.81 29.84 11.45
C PRO A 38 2.57 30.71 12.46
N TYR A 39 2.65 30.29 13.72
CA TYR A 39 3.35 31.01 14.79
C TYR A 39 4.79 30.54 14.97
N GLY A 40 5.27 29.63 14.13
CA GLY A 40 6.62 29.10 14.20
C GLY A 40 6.81 27.96 15.19
N ASN A 41 5.74 27.44 15.79
CA ASN A 41 5.82 26.30 16.67
C ASN A 41 5.95 25.01 15.85
N THR A 42 6.89 24.15 16.26
CA THR A 42 7.15 22.88 15.58
C THR A 42 6.58 21.72 16.41
N PHE A 43 5.83 20.88 15.74
CA PHE A 43 5.24 19.68 16.33
C PHE A 43 5.80 18.45 15.62
N THR A 44 6.21 17.44 16.40
CA THR A 44 6.68 16.18 15.87
C THR A 44 5.81 15.05 16.36
N LYS A 45 5.64 14.04 15.49
CA LYS A 45 4.89 12.83 15.82
C LYS A 45 5.58 11.64 15.19
N THR A 46 5.74 10.58 15.96
CA THR A 46 6.25 9.31 15.45
C THR A 46 5.11 8.52 14.81
N VAL A 47 5.36 7.98 13.62
CA VAL A 47 4.43 7.11 12.91
C VAL A 47 5.16 5.83 12.50
N ARG A 48 4.42 4.77 12.26
CA ARG A 48 5.01 3.53 11.73
C ARG A 48 5.38 3.75 10.27
N ASN A 49 6.48 3.11 9.85
CA ASN A 49 6.91 3.16 8.45
C ASN A 49 5.82 2.53 7.56
N PRO A 50 5.19 3.31 6.67
CA PRO A 50 4.10 2.79 5.83
C PRO A 50 4.53 1.69 4.86
N ILE A 51 5.80 1.67 4.44
CA ILE A 51 6.33 0.64 3.56
C ILE A 51 6.31 -0.70 4.29
N LYS A 52 6.75 -0.71 5.54
CA LYS A 52 6.71 -1.93 6.37
C LYS A 52 5.28 -2.36 6.67
N GLN A 53 4.38 -1.40 6.88
CA GLN A 53 2.96 -1.70 7.10
C GLN A 53 2.35 -2.39 5.88
N VAL A 54 2.52 -1.84 4.68
CA VAL A 54 1.93 -2.42 3.48
C VAL A 54 2.57 -3.77 3.13
N ASN A 55 3.86 -3.93 3.36
CA ASN A 55 4.53 -5.20 3.11
C ASN A 55 4.01 -6.31 4.03
N ARG A 56 3.69 -5.98 5.27
CA ARG A 56 3.05 -6.93 6.18
C ARG A 56 1.66 -7.31 5.70
N GLN A 57 0.88 -6.34 5.24
CA GLN A 57 -0.47 -6.60 4.70
C GLN A 57 -0.41 -7.49 3.46
N VAL A 58 0.57 -7.26 2.58
CA VAL A 58 0.81 -8.11 1.40
C VAL A 58 1.05 -9.56 1.82
N TYR A 59 1.91 -9.76 2.79
CA TYR A 59 2.23 -11.09 3.30
C TYR A 59 0.97 -11.78 3.85
N LEU A 60 0.21 -11.07 4.69
CA LEU A 60 -0.99 -11.63 5.31
C LEU A 60 -2.07 -11.95 4.28
N LEU A 61 -2.26 -11.08 3.30
CA LEU A 61 -3.26 -11.31 2.25
C LEU A 61 -2.88 -12.49 1.37
N ALA A 62 -1.62 -12.56 0.96
CA ALA A 62 -1.13 -13.66 0.14
C ALA A 62 -1.33 -15.00 0.86
N ARG A 63 -1.01 -15.07 2.14
CA ARG A 63 -1.20 -16.29 2.95
C ARG A 63 -2.67 -16.63 3.09
N HIS A 64 -3.52 -15.63 3.26
CA HIS A 64 -4.97 -15.86 3.35
C HIS A 64 -5.53 -16.46 2.06
N LEU A 65 -5.11 -15.92 0.91
CA LEU A 65 -5.54 -16.43 -0.39
C LEU A 65 -5.04 -17.86 -0.64
N GLU A 66 -3.82 -18.19 -0.19
CA GLU A 66 -3.29 -19.55 -0.29
C GLU A 66 -4.14 -20.57 0.44
N GLU A 67 -4.76 -20.19 1.56
CA GLU A 67 -5.66 -21.09 2.32
C GLU A 67 -6.87 -21.51 1.50
N TYR A 68 -7.25 -20.71 0.51
CA TYR A 68 -8.34 -21.02 -0.43
C TYR A 68 -7.85 -21.58 -1.76
N GLY A 69 -6.55 -21.89 -1.85
CA GLY A 69 -5.97 -22.48 -3.06
C GLY A 69 -5.52 -21.47 -4.11
N PHE A 70 -5.50 -20.16 -3.78
CA PHE A 70 -5.05 -19.13 -4.71
C PHE A 70 -3.61 -18.70 -4.39
N TYR A 71 -2.69 -19.10 -5.25
CA TYR A 71 -1.27 -18.77 -5.15
C TYR A 71 -0.98 -17.64 -6.12
N VAL A 72 -1.38 -16.43 -5.73
CA VAL A 72 -1.25 -15.24 -6.57
C VAL A 72 -0.23 -14.29 -5.98
N TRP A 73 0.42 -13.53 -6.83
CA TRP A 73 1.33 -12.47 -6.40
C TRP A 73 0.50 -11.28 -5.95
N VAL A 74 0.76 -10.81 -4.75
CA VAL A 74 0.14 -9.61 -4.20
C VAL A 74 1.19 -8.51 -4.15
N GLU A 75 0.86 -7.33 -4.67
CA GLU A 75 1.74 -6.18 -4.66
C GLU A 75 1.17 -5.10 -3.74
N GLY A 76 2.03 -4.41 -3.01
CA GLY A 76 1.60 -3.38 -2.07
C GLY A 76 2.31 -2.06 -2.30
N TYR A 77 1.57 -0.98 -2.10
CA TYR A 77 2.07 0.38 -2.28
C TYR A 77 1.60 1.29 -1.15
N ALA A 78 2.46 2.20 -0.75
CA ALA A 78 2.11 3.32 0.12
C ALA A 78 1.94 4.57 -0.74
N PHE A 79 0.73 5.11 -0.76
CA PHE A 79 0.41 6.31 -1.52
C PHE A 79 0.42 7.53 -0.62
N PHE A 80 1.31 8.47 -0.89
CA PHE A 80 1.42 9.73 -0.16
C PHE A 80 0.66 10.81 -0.90
N VAL A 81 -0.53 11.15 -0.39
CA VAL A 81 -1.43 12.12 -1.02
C VAL A 81 -0.74 13.47 -1.21
N GLN A 82 0.12 13.87 -0.26
CA GLN A 82 0.88 15.14 -0.33
C GLN A 82 2.19 15.02 -1.11
N GLY A 83 2.52 13.83 -1.62
CA GLY A 83 3.74 13.61 -2.36
C GLY A 83 5.03 13.80 -1.56
N ASN A 84 4.95 13.68 -0.24
CA ASN A 84 6.02 14.04 0.69
C ASN A 84 6.69 12.85 1.37
N SER A 85 6.77 11.72 0.71
CA SER A 85 7.50 10.57 1.24
C SER A 85 8.98 10.94 1.43
N PRO A 86 9.61 10.52 2.54
CA PRO A 86 11.04 10.77 2.75
C PRO A 86 11.93 9.86 1.88
N VAL A 87 11.34 8.81 1.30
CA VAL A 87 12.07 7.86 0.43
C VAL A 87 11.25 7.63 -0.84
N TRP A 88 11.93 7.34 -1.94
CA TRP A 88 11.28 7.01 -3.21
C TRP A 88 11.81 5.64 -3.66
N CYS A 89 10.92 4.68 -3.68
CA CYS A 89 11.19 3.31 -4.11
C CYS A 89 9.95 2.75 -4.80
N LYS A 90 10.02 1.51 -5.25
CA LYS A 90 8.92 0.90 -6.01
C LYS A 90 7.60 0.83 -5.23
N GLU A 91 7.66 0.74 -3.89
CA GLU A 91 6.46 0.65 -3.05
C GLU A 91 5.84 2.03 -2.75
N VAL A 92 6.46 3.12 -3.17
CA VAL A 92 5.99 4.47 -2.87
C VAL A 92 5.37 5.11 -4.09
N LEU A 93 4.14 5.60 -3.94
CA LEU A 93 3.41 6.33 -4.98
C LEU A 93 3.14 7.74 -4.48
N GLY A 94 3.36 8.74 -5.34
CA GLY A 94 3.19 10.15 -4.98
C GLY A 94 2.07 10.85 -5.70
N SER A 95 1.41 10.20 -6.65
CA SER A 95 0.33 10.79 -7.43
C SER A 95 -0.68 9.73 -7.86
N SER A 96 -1.87 10.17 -8.26
CA SER A 96 -2.90 9.26 -8.79
C SER A 96 -2.46 8.58 -10.09
N ASN A 97 -1.66 9.26 -10.92
CA ASN A 97 -1.10 8.65 -12.12
C ASN A 97 -0.17 7.48 -11.77
N ASP A 98 0.59 7.59 -10.70
CA ASP A 98 1.45 6.50 -10.24
C ASP A 98 0.64 5.28 -9.85
N ILE A 99 -0.52 5.48 -9.19
CA ILE A 99 -1.43 4.38 -8.85
C ILE A 99 -1.92 3.69 -10.11
N ASP A 100 -2.40 4.47 -11.08
CA ASP A 100 -2.93 3.95 -12.33
C ASP A 100 -1.89 3.09 -13.06
N LYS A 101 -0.67 3.58 -13.17
CA LYS A 101 0.43 2.83 -13.78
C LYS A 101 0.74 1.55 -13.01
N ALA A 102 0.82 1.64 -11.68
CA ALA A 102 1.19 0.51 -10.84
C ALA A 102 0.21 -0.66 -10.99
N VAL A 103 -1.11 -0.38 -11.01
CA VAL A 103 -2.12 -1.43 -11.07
C VAL A 103 -2.43 -1.92 -12.49
N HIS A 104 -1.93 -1.26 -13.52
CA HIS A 104 -2.17 -1.63 -14.91
C HIS A 104 -0.95 -2.11 -15.67
N THR A 105 0.24 -2.06 -15.08
CA THR A 105 1.47 -2.49 -15.75
C THR A 105 2.12 -3.72 -15.15
N PHE A 106 1.74 -4.09 -13.94
CA PHE A 106 2.28 -5.27 -13.29
C PHE A 106 1.71 -6.53 -13.95
N ASN A 107 2.56 -7.48 -14.31
CA ASN A 107 2.16 -8.62 -15.12
C ASN A 107 2.70 -9.97 -14.64
N LYS A 108 3.06 -10.11 -13.37
CA LYS A 108 3.45 -11.41 -12.81
C LYS A 108 2.28 -12.38 -12.72
N ASN A 109 1.05 -11.86 -12.68
CA ASN A 109 -0.16 -12.64 -12.72
C ASN A 109 -0.98 -12.27 -13.96
N ARG A 110 -1.70 -13.25 -14.46
CA ARG A 110 -2.78 -13.04 -15.43
C ARG A 110 -4.01 -13.71 -14.86
N LEU A 111 -4.84 -12.91 -14.21
CA LEU A 111 -6.05 -13.43 -13.59
C LEU A 111 -7.18 -13.49 -14.59
N SER A 112 -7.87 -14.63 -14.64
CA SER A 112 -9.10 -14.76 -15.42
C SER A 112 -10.25 -14.05 -14.71
N VAL A 113 -11.35 -13.83 -15.44
CA VAL A 113 -12.58 -13.27 -14.82
C VAL A 113 -13.04 -14.16 -13.67
N SER A 114 -12.96 -15.47 -13.84
CA SER A 114 -13.32 -16.44 -12.80
C SER A 114 -12.44 -16.30 -11.56
N ASP A 115 -11.12 -16.14 -11.74
CA ASP A 115 -10.18 -15.94 -10.63
C ASP A 115 -10.51 -14.65 -9.87
N ILE A 116 -10.78 -13.57 -10.59
CA ILE A 116 -11.12 -12.27 -10.00
C ILE A 116 -12.37 -12.39 -9.15
N GLU A 117 -13.42 -13.02 -9.66
CA GLU A 117 -14.67 -13.20 -8.93
C GLU A 117 -14.48 -14.08 -7.68
N SER A 118 -13.69 -15.13 -7.79
CA SER A 118 -13.39 -16.02 -6.65
C SER A 118 -12.61 -15.30 -5.56
N ILE A 119 -11.59 -14.52 -5.95
CA ILE A 119 -10.78 -13.75 -4.99
C ILE A 119 -11.64 -12.70 -4.30
N LYS A 120 -12.49 -11.99 -5.05
CA LYS A 120 -13.41 -11.01 -4.47
C LYS A 120 -14.33 -11.66 -3.43
N ALA A 121 -14.87 -12.83 -3.74
CA ALA A 121 -15.75 -13.56 -2.83
C ALA A 121 -15.03 -13.92 -1.53
N ILE A 122 -13.78 -14.37 -1.62
CA ILE A 122 -12.95 -14.69 -0.44
C ILE A 122 -12.75 -13.45 0.42
N LEU A 123 -12.42 -12.32 -0.18
CA LEU A 123 -12.12 -11.09 0.55
C LEU A 123 -13.35 -10.45 1.17
N MET A 124 -14.53 -10.71 0.63
CA MET A 124 -15.79 -10.18 1.14
C MET A 124 -16.49 -11.15 2.10
N ASP A 125 -15.90 -12.31 2.37
CA ASP A 125 -16.46 -13.27 3.31
C ASP A 125 -16.35 -12.72 4.74
N PRO A 126 -17.47 -12.52 5.46
CA PRO A 126 -17.42 -12.00 6.82
C PRO A 126 -16.80 -12.97 7.83
N CYS A 127 -16.64 -14.23 7.47
CA CYS A 127 -16.09 -15.26 8.35
C CYS A 127 -14.57 -15.47 8.16
N ARG A 128 -13.95 -14.70 7.27
CA ARG A 128 -12.51 -14.87 7.04
C ARG A 128 -11.65 -14.37 8.21
#